data_fa1cab22b8852e5295ecf65e663fbd1a
#
_entry.id   fa1cab22b8852e5295ecf65e663fbd1a
#
_cell.length_a   1.000
_cell.length_b   1.000
_cell.length_c   1.000
_cell.angle_alpha   90.00
_cell.angle_beta   90.00
_cell.angle_gamma   90.00
#
_symmetry.space_group_name_H-M   'P 1'
#
loop_
_entity.id
_entity.type
_entity.pdbx_description
1 polymer ?
#
loop_
_entity_poly.entity_id
_entity_poly.type
_entity_poly.pdbx_seq_one_letter_code
_entity_poly.pdbx_strand_id
1 'polypeptide(L)'
;GFVCLAAVLVGGFRAGLPRAIHIIGSGTVLDTSRLRARLSEYYNINQTNVHAYVFGEHGDSSFVPWSVANISGVPIKDCPQLITTPGMISPALDFAEIETYVKKSGGRVIARKGATFYAVSAAVCHICKCLHSGIETTMTVSTLMNGEYGIDDVCLSTLNRIGSNGVSGKVN
;
A
#
# COMPACT_ATOMS: atom_id res chain seq x y z
N GLY A 1 6.18 20.06 -4.25
CA GLY A 1 5.72 18.69 -4.28
C GLY A 1 4.23 18.63 -4.56
N PHE A 2 3.82 18.04 -5.68
CA PHE A 2 2.40 17.77 -5.95
C PHE A 2 1.99 16.55 -5.11
N VAL A 3 1.32 16.79 -4.00
CA VAL A 3 0.59 15.74 -3.28
C VAL A 3 -0.63 15.40 -4.14
N CYS A 4 -0.61 14.27 -4.83
CA CYS A 4 -1.79 13.76 -5.52
C CYS A 4 -2.73 13.18 -4.46
N LEU A 5 -3.55 14.05 -3.86
CA LEU A 5 -4.57 13.67 -2.89
C LEU A 5 -5.79 13.17 -3.66
N ALA A 6 -5.83 11.91 -4.02
CA ALA A 6 -7.10 11.28 -4.39
C ALA A 6 -7.85 10.99 -3.07
N ALA A 7 -8.65 11.93 -2.62
CA ALA A 7 -9.53 11.73 -1.47
C ALA A 7 -10.80 11.00 -1.94
N VAL A 8 -11.10 9.85 -1.34
CA VAL A 8 -12.37 9.16 -1.53
C VAL A 8 -13.30 9.60 -0.39
N LEU A 9 -14.33 10.35 -0.73
CA LEU A 9 -15.38 10.75 0.21
C LEU A 9 -16.36 9.58 0.38
N VAL A 10 -16.33 8.91 1.52
CA VAL A 10 -17.33 7.88 1.84
C VAL A 10 -18.43 8.53 2.67
N GLY A 11 -19.50 8.94 1.99
CA GLY A 11 -20.71 9.43 2.62
C GLY A 11 -21.77 8.34 2.68
N GLY A 12 -21.90 7.68 3.82
CA GLY A 12 -23.06 6.83 4.11
C GLY A 12 -24.16 7.66 4.77
N PHE A 13 -25.24 7.98 4.07
CA PHE A 13 -26.48 8.45 4.68
C PHE A 13 -27.15 7.26 5.39
N ARG A 14 -26.85 7.06 6.67
CA ARG A 14 -27.73 6.32 7.58
C ARG A 14 -28.27 7.32 8.61
N ALA A 15 -29.58 7.46 8.64
CA ALA A 15 -30.27 8.27 9.64
C ALA A 15 -29.89 7.74 11.04
N GLY A 16 -29.29 8.62 11.87
CA GLY A 16 -29.00 8.33 13.28
C GLY A 16 -27.54 8.13 13.67
N LEU A 17 -26.58 8.11 12.72
CA LEU A 17 -25.16 8.10 13.07
C LEU A 17 -24.57 9.54 13.02
N PRO A 18 -23.63 9.91 13.94
CA PRO A 18 -22.95 11.18 13.84
C PRO A 18 -22.27 11.28 12.46
N ARG A 19 -22.32 12.46 11.85
CA ARG A 19 -21.69 12.78 10.56
C ARG A 19 -20.16 12.72 10.71
N ALA A 20 -19.60 11.53 10.81
CA ALA A 20 -18.18 11.34 10.59
C ALA A 20 -17.98 11.34 9.06
N ILE A 21 -17.55 12.45 8.50
CA ILE A 21 -17.04 12.49 7.14
C ILE A 21 -15.74 11.72 7.15
N HIS A 22 -15.78 10.49 6.69
CA HIS A 22 -14.57 9.68 6.57
C HIS A 22 -13.85 10.09 5.28
N ILE A 23 -12.86 10.95 5.43
CA ILE A 23 -11.93 11.26 4.34
C ILE A 23 -10.81 10.24 4.39
N ILE A 24 -10.67 9.46 3.32
CA ILE A 24 -9.62 8.46 3.16
C ILE A 24 -8.76 8.90 1.98
N GLY A 25 -7.47 9.10 2.21
CA GLY A 25 -6.51 9.28 1.14
C GLY A 25 -6.11 7.94 0.52
N SER A 26 -5.87 7.89 -0.79
CA SER A 26 -5.35 6.69 -1.45
C SER A 26 -3.99 6.24 -0.91
N GLY A 27 -3.26 7.17 -0.29
CA GLY A 27 -2.00 6.91 0.41
C GLY A 27 -1.00 6.15 -0.44
N THR A 28 -0.43 5.12 0.13
CA THR A 28 0.58 4.25 -0.49
C THR A 28 0.00 2.94 -1.03
N VAL A 29 -1.32 2.85 -1.29
CA VAL A 29 -1.95 1.66 -1.87
C VAL A 29 -1.32 1.31 -3.23
N LEU A 30 -1.10 2.32 -4.09
CA LEU A 30 -0.46 2.10 -5.38
C LEU A 30 1.02 1.70 -5.23
N ASP A 31 1.76 2.33 -4.31
CA ASP A 31 3.16 2.00 -4.07
C ASP A 31 3.30 0.58 -3.50
N THR A 32 2.40 0.17 -2.62
CA THR A 32 2.29 -1.20 -2.13
C THR A 32 2.05 -2.19 -3.26
N SER A 33 1.17 -1.87 -4.21
CA SER A 33 0.95 -2.71 -5.39
C SER A 33 2.21 -2.83 -6.25
N ARG A 34 2.94 -1.74 -6.46
CA ARG A 34 4.22 -1.73 -7.20
C ARG A 34 5.30 -2.56 -6.49
N LEU A 35 5.39 -2.43 -5.16
CA LEU A 35 6.30 -3.23 -4.34
C LEU A 35 6.03 -4.72 -4.51
N ARG A 36 4.76 -5.12 -4.34
CA ARG A 36 4.35 -6.53 -4.47
C ARG A 36 4.60 -7.07 -5.88
N ALA A 37 4.33 -6.28 -6.91
CA ALA A 37 4.63 -6.66 -8.29
C ALA A 37 6.13 -6.88 -8.49
N ARG A 38 6.98 -5.97 -7.98
CA ARG A 38 8.43 -6.10 -8.11
C ARG A 38 8.99 -7.33 -7.37
N LEU A 39 8.50 -7.61 -6.17
CA LEU A 39 8.86 -8.81 -5.43
C LEU A 39 8.35 -10.10 -6.11
N SER A 40 7.14 -10.06 -6.66
CA SER A 40 6.54 -11.13 -7.44
C SER A 40 7.39 -11.50 -8.67
N GLU A 41 7.86 -10.49 -9.41
CA GLU A 41 8.79 -10.69 -10.53
C GLU A 41 10.13 -11.28 -10.08
N TYR A 42 10.69 -10.76 -8.99
CA TYR A 42 11.98 -11.20 -8.46
C TYR A 42 11.95 -12.67 -8.04
N TYR A 43 10.90 -13.10 -7.32
CA TYR A 43 10.76 -14.47 -6.83
C TYR A 43 10.01 -15.40 -7.79
N ASN A 44 9.55 -14.90 -8.94
CA ASN A 44 8.71 -15.63 -9.90
C ASN A 44 7.51 -16.31 -9.22
N ILE A 45 6.81 -15.59 -8.37
CA ILE A 45 5.65 -16.07 -7.60
C ILE A 45 4.45 -15.14 -7.79
N ASN A 46 3.23 -15.65 -7.67
CA ASN A 46 2.04 -14.82 -7.81
C ASN A 46 2.02 -13.68 -6.78
N GLN A 47 1.69 -12.47 -7.23
CA GLN A 47 1.63 -11.27 -6.39
C GLN A 47 0.68 -11.42 -5.18
N THR A 48 -0.34 -12.25 -5.27
CA THR A 48 -1.28 -12.51 -4.16
C THR A 48 -0.62 -13.18 -2.96
N ASN A 49 0.52 -13.85 -3.16
CA ASN A 49 1.28 -14.51 -2.11
C ASN A 49 2.29 -13.57 -1.43
N VAL A 50 2.46 -12.36 -1.95
CA VAL A 50 3.41 -11.38 -1.42
C VAL A 50 2.70 -10.46 -0.44
N HIS A 51 3.09 -10.50 0.82
CA HIS A 51 2.60 -9.65 1.90
C HIS A 51 3.67 -8.65 2.30
N ALA A 52 3.73 -7.56 1.55
CA ALA A 52 4.64 -6.44 1.78
C ALA A 52 3.87 -5.14 1.59
N TYR A 53 4.26 -4.09 2.29
CA TYR A 53 3.53 -2.83 2.36
C TYR A 53 4.49 -1.65 2.27
N VAL A 54 3.99 -0.51 1.79
CA VAL A 54 4.68 0.77 1.85
C VAL A 54 3.93 1.65 2.83
N PHE A 55 4.63 2.26 3.79
CA PHE A 55 4.06 3.13 4.82
C PHE A 55 4.57 4.56 4.68
N GLY A 56 3.92 5.46 5.42
CA GLY A 56 4.30 6.86 5.53
C GLY A 56 3.60 7.76 4.53
N GLU A 57 4.29 8.75 4.04
CA GLU A 57 3.82 9.68 3.02
C GLU A 57 3.91 9.03 1.63
N HIS A 58 3.02 9.40 0.71
CA HIS A 58 3.20 9.06 -0.71
C HIS A 58 4.28 9.96 -1.32
N GLY A 59 5.54 9.53 -1.27
CA GLY A 59 6.68 10.32 -1.73
C GLY A 59 8.01 9.72 -1.31
N ASP A 60 9.04 10.57 -1.28
CA ASP A 60 10.42 10.15 -1.00
C ASP A 60 10.63 9.67 0.44
N SER A 61 9.80 10.14 1.39
CA SER A 61 9.85 9.73 2.80
C SER A 61 9.12 8.41 3.10
N SER A 62 8.45 7.79 2.11
CA SER A 62 7.85 6.47 2.28
C SER A 62 8.91 5.41 2.57
N PHE A 63 8.52 4.35 3.27
CA PHE A 63 9.42 3.24 3.60
C PHE A 63 8.69 1.89 3.58
N VAL A 64 9.46 0.83 3.49
CA VAL A 64 8.95 -0.54 3.56
C VAL A 64 9.31 -1.14 4.92
N PRO A 65 8.33 -1.54 5.76
CA PRO A 65 8.62 -2.26 7.01
C PRO A 65 9.03 -3.72 6.67
N TRP A 66 10.27 -3.92 6.29
CA TRP A 66 10.79 -5.21 5.84
C TRP A 66 10.69 -6.31 6.91
N SER A 67 10.64 -5.93 8.19
CA SER A 67 10.50 -6.88 9.31
C SER A 67 9.20 -7.68 9.28
N VAL A 68 8.14 -7.14 8.66
CA VAL A 68 6.83 -7.80 8.53
C VAL A 68 6.55 -8.28 7.10
N ALA A 69 7.47 -8.02 6.16
CA ALA A 69 7.33 -8.47 4.79
C ALA A 69 7.56 -9.98 4.69
N ASN A 70 6.64 -10.68 4.00
CA ASN A 70 6.72 -12.12 3.85
C ASN A 70 6.12 -12.59 2.52
N ILE A 71 6.47 -13.81 2.12
CA ILE A 71 5.87 -14.53 0.99
C ILE A 71 5.24 -15.80 1.54
N SER A 72 3.93 -15.90 1.49
CA SER A 72 3.17 -17.05 2.01
C SER A 72 3.53 -17.41 3.46
N GLY A 73 3.79 -16.41 4.30
CA GLY A 73 4.19 -16.59 5.70
C GLY A 73 5.69 -16.76 5.94
N VAL A 74 6.51 -16.93 4.90
CA VAL A 74 7.97 -16.98 5.03
C VAL A 74 8.53 -15.56 5.06
N PRO A 75 9.24 -15.12 6.11
CA PRO A 75 9.86 -13.81 6.16
C PRO A 75 10.72 -13.55 4.93
N ILE A 76 10.64 -12.34 4.36
CA ILE A 76 11.30 -12.06 3.08
C ILE A 76 12.83 -12.25 3.14
N LYS A 77 13.43 -12.00 4.28
CA LYS A 77 14.86 -12.21 4.54
C LYS A 77 15.29 -13.68 4.44
N ASP A 78 14.34 -14.60 4.67
CA ASP A 78 14.60 -16.05 4.68
C ASP A 78 14.16 -16.70 3.34
N CYS A 79 13.44 -15.97 2.48
CA CYS A 79 12.95 -16.47 1.20
C CYS A 79 14.06 -17.01 0.27
N PRO A 80 15.25 -16.39 0.14
CA PRO A 80 16.31 -16.91 -0.72
C PRO A 80 16.77 -18.32 -0.35
N GLN A 81 16.56 -18.73 0.90
CA GLN A 81 16.94 -20.05 1.41
C GLN A 81 15.81 -21.08 1.31
N LEU A 82 14.54 -20.63 1.34
CA LEU A 82 13.37 -21.49 1.45
C LEU A 82 12.56 -21.58 0.16
N ILE A 83 12.66 -20.59 -0.71
CA ILE A 83 12.00 -20.57 -2.02
C ILE A 83 13.08 -20.73 -3.09
N THR A 84 13.50 -21.98 -3.30
CA THR A 84 14.50 -22.31 -4.32
C THR A 84 13.84 -23.02 -5.48
N THR A 85 14.04 -22.51 -6.69
CA THR A 85 13.80 -23.25 -7.91
C THR A 85 15.10 -23.95 -8.31
N PRO A 86 15.13 -25.27 -8.49
CA PRO A 86 16.34 -25.97 -8.91
C PRO A 86 16.95 -25.31 -10.16
N GLY A 87 18.22 -24.95 -10.09
CA GLY A 87 18.96 -24.32 -11.20
C GLY A 87 18.82 -22.80 -11.30
N MET A 88 18.03 -22.12 -10.45
CA MET A 88 18.01 -20.68 -10.34
C MET A 88 18.89 -20.21 -9.18
N ILE A 89 19.89 -19.38 -9.49
CA ILE A 89 20.62 -18.60 -8.50
C ILE A 89 19.87 -17.27 -8.42
N SER A 90 19.09 -17.07 -7.38
CA SER A 90 18.53 -15.75 -7.10
C SER A 90 19.63 -14.88 -6.51
N PRO A 91 19.99 -13.74 -7.12
CA PRO A 91 20.90 -12.78 -6.51
C PRO A 91 20.33 -12.33 -5.16
N ALA A 92 21.19 -11.85 -4.26
CA ALA A 92 20.72 -11.29 -2.99
C ALA A 92 19.76 -10.12 -3.26
N LEU A 93 18.62 -10.10 -2.55
CA LEU A 93 17.64 -9.03 -2.68
C LEU A 93 18.22 -7.73 -2.09
N ASP A 94 18.37 -6.71 -2.92
CA ASP A 94 18.73 -5.36 -2.47
C ASP A 94 17.45 -4.58 -2.10
N PHE A 95 17.17 -4.49 -0.81
CA PHE A 95 16.01 -3.79 -0.28
C PHE A 95 16.02 -2.31 -0.63
N ALA A 96 17.17 -1.65 -0.64
CA ALA A 96 17.30 -0.23 -0.95
C ALA A 96 17.04 0.04 -2.44
N GLU A 97 17.50 -0.86 -3.32
CA GLU A 97 17.20 -0.80 -4.75
C GLU A 97 15.69 -0.91 -5.00
N ILE A 98 15.02 -1.87 -4.34
CA ILE A 98 13.57 -2.07 -4.48
C ILE A 98 12.78 -0.86 -3.99
N GLU A 99 13.11 -0.30 -2.83
CA GLU A 99 12.48 0.92 -2.33
C GLU A 99 12.66 2.08 -3.31
N THR A 100 13.88 2.28 -3.80
CA THR A 100 14.18 3.30 -4.81
C THR A 100 13.38 3.07 -6.09
N TYR A 101 13.26 1.81 -6.52
CA TYR A 101 12.46 1.45 -7.69
C TYR A 101 10.99 1.84 -7.51
N VAL A 102 10.39 1.55 -6.36
CA VAL A 102 8.99 1.87 -6.04
C VAL A 102 8.78 3.38 -6.03
N LYS A 103 9.59 4.12 -5.26
CA LYS A 103 9.53 5.59 -5.14
C LYS A 103 9.62 6.29 -6.50
N LYS A 104 10.54 5.87 -7.36
CA LYS A 104 10.77 6.48 -8.69
C LYS A 104 9.80 5.99 -9.77
N SER A 105 8.93 5.03 -9.49
CA SER A 105 8.05 4.41 -10.50
C SER A 105 7.10 5.40 -11.15
N GLY A 106 6.50 6.30 -10.38
CA GLY A 106 5.64 7.38 -10.89
C GLY A 106 6.37 8.30 -11.85
N GLY A 107 7.55 8.79 -11.45
CA GLY A 107 8.39 9.66 -12.27
C GLY A 107 8.81 9.03 -13.60
N ARG A 108 9.12 7.73 -13.60
CA ARG A 108 9.45 6.99 -14.85
C ARG A 108 8.27 6.93 -15.83
N VAL A 109 7.04 6.77 -15.33
CA VAL A 109 5.83 6.79 -16.17
C VAL A 109 5.62 8.20 -16.75
N ILE A 110 5.72 9.22 -15.90
CA ILE A 110 5.56 10.63 -16.32
C ILE A 110 6.59 11.00 -17.37
N ALA A 111 7.85 10.63 -17.20
CA ALA A 111 8.91 10.90 -18.15
C ALA A 111 8.66 10.28 -19.55
N ARG A 112 7.92 9.16 -19.62
CA ARG A 112 7.63 8.48 -20.89
C ARG A 112 6.28 8.86 -21.50
N LYS A 113 5.28 9.21 -20.68
CA LYS A 113 3.89 9.43 -21.11
C LYS A 113 3.37 10.83 -20.80
N GLY A 114 4.18 11.70 -20.19
CA GLY A 114 3.79 13.05 -19.76
C GLY A 114 2.92 13.09 -18.51
N ALA A 115 2.22 12.02 -18.18
CA ALA A 115 1.35 11.92 -17.00
C ALA A 115 1.19 10.49 -16.52
N THR A 116 0.72 10.33 -15.26
CA THR A 116 0.31 9.02 -14.71
C THR A 116 -1.11 9.12 -14.16
N PHE A 117 -2.02 8.28 -14.64
CA PHE A 117 -3.44 8.28 -14.23
C PHE A 117 -4.06 6.88 -14.21
N TYR A 118 -3.67 5.95 -15.06
CA TYR A 118 -4.30 4.61 -15.11
C TYR A 118 -4.13 3.82 -13.81
N ALA A 119 -2.90 3.76 -13.29
CA ALA A 119 -2.62 2.98 -12.10
C ALA A 119 -3.25 3.59 -10.84
N VAL A 120 -3.27 4.93 -10.72
CA VAL A 120 -3.95 5.58 -9.60
C VAL A 120 -5.46 5.41 -9.68
N SER A 121 -6.05 5.49 -10.87
CA SER A 121 -7.48 5.21 -11.07
C SER A 121 -7.83 3.78 -10.67
N ALA A 122 -7.02 2.79 -11.07
CA ALA A 122 -7.20 1.39 -10.65
C ALA A 122 -7.11 1.22 -9.13
N ALA A 123 -6.15 1.89 -8.47
CA ALA A 123 -6.02 1.87 -7.01
C ALA A 123 -7.25 2.47 -6.32
N VAL A 124 -7.75 3.61 -6.79
CA VAL A 124 -8.98 4.25 -6.27
C VAL A 124 -10.19 3.32 -6.47
N CYS A 125 -10.36 2.75 -7.67
CA CYS A 125 -11.44 1.79 -7.92
C CYS A 125 -11.35 0.56 -7.00
N HIS A 126 -10.13 0.08 -6.70
CA HIS A 126 -9.94 -1.03 -5.76
C HIS A 126 -10.35 -0.65 -4.34
N ILE A 127 -9.96 0.54 -3.85
CA ILE A 127 -10.43 1.06 -2.55
C ILE A 127 -11.96 1.14 -2.51
N CYS A 128 -12.59 1.72 -3.53
CA CYS A 128 -14.04 1.81 -3.61
C CYS A 128 -14.72 0.43 -3.58
N LYS A 129 -14.20 -0.55 -4.32
CA LYS A 129 -14.71 -1.92 -4.29
C LYS A 129 -14.64 -2.53 -2.90
N CYS A 130 -13.54 -2.34 -2.17
CA CYS A 130 -13.39 -2.84 -0.81
C CYS A 130 -14.36 -2.16 0.17
N LEU A 131 -14.57 -0.85 0.04
CA LEU A 131 -15.56 -0.11 0.82
C LEU A 131 -17.00 -0.60 0.57
N HIS A 132 -17.30 -1.12 -0.61
CA HIS A 132 -18.63 -1.64 -0.96
C HIS A 132 -18.77 -3.16 -0.78
N SER A 133 -17.70 -3.87 -0.45
CA SER A 133 -17.72 -5.35 -0.43
C SER A 133 -18.48 -5.97 0.75
N GLY A 134 -18.79 -5.20 1.78
CA GLY A 134 -19.39 -5.70 3.02
C GLY A 134 -18.44 -6.54 3.90
N ILE A 135 -17.24 -6.83 3.43
CA ILE A 135 -16.18 -7.54 4.15
C ILE A 135 -15.03 -6.58 4.36
N GLU A 136 -14.56 -6.49 5.60
CA GLU A 136 -13.41 -5.65 5.92
C GLU A 136 -12.11 -6.24 5.33
N THR A 137 -11.27 -5.35 4.83
CA THR A 137 -9.94 -5.69 4.33
C THR A 137 -8.90 -4.72 4.86
N THR A 138 -7.63 -5.05 4.74
CA THR A 138 -6.53 -4.18 5.17
C THR A 138 -5.84 -3.53 3.97
N MET A 139 -5.64 -2.21 4.05
CA MET A 139 -4.97 -1.42 3.02
C MET A 139 -4.11 -0.31 3.62
N THR A 140 -3.10 0.12 2.88
CA THR A 140 -2.22 1.22 3.25
C THR A 140 -2.78 2.57 2.80
N VAL A 141 -4.03 2.84 3.19
CA VAL A 141 -4.68 4.14 2.97
C VAL A 141 -4.14 5.19 3.94
N SER A 142 -4.20 6.46 3.54
CA SER A 142 -3.80 7.58 4.39
C SER A 142 -4.97 8.03 5.27
N THR A 143 -4.73 8.09 6.56
CA THR A 143 -5.69 8.51 7.58
C THR A 143 -5.03 9.41 8.60
N LEU A 144 -5.83 10.22 9.31
CA LEU A 144 -5.34 11.04 10.40
C LEU A 144 -4.80 10.15 11.52
N MET A 145 -3.60 10.47 11.97
CA MET A 145 -2.97 9.83 13.14
C MET A 145 -3.49 10.49 14.42
N ASN A 146 -3.85 9.66 15.38
CA ASN A 146 -4.38 10.09 16.69
C ASN A 146 -3.62 9.37 17.82
N GLY A 147 -2.32 9.56 17.91
CA GLY A 147 -1.45 8.93 18.91
C GLY A 147 -0.83 7.61 18.50
N GLU A 148 -1.25 7.01 17.39
CA GLU A 148 -0.63 5.77 16.93
C GLU A 148 0.84 6.02 16.59
N TYR A 149 1.70 5.12 17.04
CA TYR A 149 3.18 5.24 16.93
C TYR A 149 3.75 6.53 17.56
N GLY A 150 3.01 7.17 18.46
CA GLY A 150 3.39 8.45 19.06
C GLY A 150 3.28 9.65 18.11
N ILE A 151 2.49 9.53 17.06
CA ILE A 151 2.31 10.55 16.01
C ILE A 151 0.87 11.06 16.04
N ASP A 152 0.71 12.38 16.08
CA ASP A 152 -0.58 13.06 16.12
C ASP A 152 -0.70 14.10 15.00
N ASP A 153 -1.95 14.43 14.65
CA ASP A 153 -2.33 15.56 13.79
C ASP A 153 -1.64 15.60 12.41
N VAL A 154 -1.34 14.44 11.87
CA VAL A 154 -0.82 14.28 10.51
C VAL A 154 -1.48 13.10 9.82
N CYS A 155 -1.69 13.22 8.50
CA CYS A 155 -2.21 12.10 7.71
C CYS A 155 -1.06 11.27 7.16
N LEU A 156 -1.02 9.99 7.53
CA LEU A 156 -0.01 9.04 7.07
C LEU A 156 -0.66 7.72 6.63
N SER A 157 0.01 7.03 5.73
CA SER A 157 -0.37 5.69 5.30
C SER A 157 0.20 4.66 6.27
N THR A 158 -0.71 3.95 6.90
CA THR A 158 -0.42 2.77 7.72
C THR A 158 -1.36 1.65 7.30
N LEU A 159 -1.22 0.47 7.84
CA LEU A 159 -2.13 -0.63 7.55
C LEU A 159 -3.46 -0.39 8.29
N ASN A 160 -4.48 0.03 7.54
CA ASN A 160 -5.80 0.31 8.05
C ASN A 160 -6.78 -0.78 7.67
N ARG A 161 -7.70 -1.12 8.57
CA ARG A 161 -8.85 -1.97 8.30
C ARG A 161 -9.97 -1.11 7.75
N ILE A 162 -10.41 -1.41 6.54
CA ILE A 162 -11.44 -0.66 5.81
C ILE A 162 -12.59 -1.56 5.37
N GLY A 163 -13.77 -1.01 5.34
CA GLY A 163 -15.00 -1.68 4.92
C GLY A 163 -16.14 -0.71 4.67
N SER A 164 -17.38 -1.19 4.64
CA SER A 164 -18.57 -0.39 4.31
C SER A 164 -18.80 0.83 5.23
N ASN A 165 -18.21 0.83 6.42
CA ASN A 165 -18.29 1.93 7.36
C ASN A 165 -17.05 2.87 7.32
N GLY A 166 -16.23 2.75 6.29
CA GLY A 166 -14.96 3.48 6.17
C GLY A 166 -13.83 2.77 6.89
N VAL A 167 -12.98 3.52 7.60
CA VAL A 167 -11.87 2.97 8.41
C VAL A 167 -12.41 2.55 9.76
N SER A 168 -12.30 1.26 10.08
CA SER A 168 -12.77 0.67 11.34
C SER A 168 -11.66 0.47 12.37
N GLY A 169 -10.39 0.61 11.97
CA GLY A 169 -9.25 0.48 12.87
C GLY A 169 -7.92 0.48 12.12
N LYS A 170 -6.83 0.59 12.87
CA LYS A 170 -5.46 0.45 12.38
C LYS A 170 -4.88 -0.86 12.89
N VAL A 171 -4.02 -1.46 12.10
CA VAL A 171 -3.27 -2.66 12.49
C VAL A 171 -1.95 -2.16 13.08
N ASN A 172 -1.76 -2.38 14.37
CA ASN A 172 -0.55 -2.04 15.11
C ASN A 172 0.40 -3.23 15.15
#